data_a1ea88dc8ad8ae68bc7421b47cac6d29
#
_entry.id   a1ea88dc8ad8ae68bc7421b47cac6d29
#
_cell.length_a   1.000
_cell.length_b   1.000
_cell.length_c   1.000
_cell.angle_alpha   90.00
_cell.angle_beta   90.00
_cell.angle_gamma   90.00
#
_symmetry.space_group_name_H-M   'P 1'
#
loop_
_entity.id
_entity.type
_entity.pdbx_description
1 polymer ?
#
loop_
_entity_poly.entity_id
_entity_poly.type
_entity_poly.pdbx_seq_one_letter_code
_entity_poly.pdbx_strand_id
1 'polypeptide(L)'
;MNVFQTLSKTEYKGHLLKVRYVTEGAYDVVVADDGFHFERITFAQPLEKSFDDALFADWLENPIAIGCFANGELVGAIEGSIESWHNLFRISNLWVDELFRRQGLGSELMRRLEERAVAEHGPRGFVLETQSCNLPAIALYKKMGYSFIGLDTLAYTNEDIERREVRLELGKTIDSR
;
A
#
# COMPACT_ATOMS: atom_id res chain seq x y z
N MET A 1 1.51 -13.36 -21.32
CA MET A 1 0.64 -12.16 -21.42
C MET A 1 -0.06 -12.01 -20.06
N ASN A 2 0.02 -10.84 -19.45
CA ASN A 2 -0.61 -10.61 -18.15
C ASN A 2 -2.09 -10.27 -18.34
N VAL A 3 -2.96 -10.93 -17.57
CA VAL A 3 -4.40 -10.72 -17.58
C VAL A 3 -4.83 -10.11 -16.26
N PHE A 4 -5.55 -8.99 -16.31
CA PHE A 4 -6.09 -8.33 -15.12
C PHE A 4 -7.58 -8.63 -15.01
N GLN A 5 -8.03 -9.04 -13.82
CA GLN A 5 -9.43 -9.34 -13.57
C GLN A 5 -9.84 -9.01 -12.14
N THR A 6 -11.12 -8.76 -11.94
CA THR A 6 -11.68 -8.61 -10.60
C THR A 6 -11.59 -9.92 -9.84
N LEU A 7 -11.11 -9.85 -8.61
CA LEU A 7 -11.14 -10.98 -7.68
C LEU A 7 -12.48 -10.99 -6.96
N SER A 8 -13.11 -12.16 -6.87
CA SER A 8 -14.36 -12.31 -6.14
C SER A 8 -14.12 -12.61 -4.67
N LYS A 9 -14.90 -11.99 -3.77
CA LYS A 9 -14.82 -12.29 -2.34
C LYS A 9 -15.07 -13.77 -2.04
N THR A 10 -15.95 -14.42 -2.81
CA THR A 10 -16.28 -15.83 -2.61
C THR A 10 -15.10 -16.77 -2.82
N GLU A 11 -14.21 -16.44 -3.78
CA GLU A 11 -13.08 -17.29 -4.14
C GLU A 11 -11.79 -16.90 -3.39
N TYR A 12 -11.62 -15.58 -3.10
CA TYR A 12 -10.34 -15.05 -2.62
C TYR A 12 -10.36 -14.55 -1.18
N LYS A 13 -11.50 -14.63 -0.45
CA LYS A 13 -11.50 -14.25 0.98
C LYS A 13 -10.51 -15.10 1.77
N GLY A 14 -9.60 -14.42 2.46
CA GLY A 14 -8.55 -15.07 3.24
C GLY A 14 -7.38 -15.61 2.41
N HIS A 15 -7.33 -15.30 1.09
CA HIS A 15 -6.17 -15.64 0.27
C HIS A 15 -4.95 -14.87 0.79
N LEU A 16 -3.90 -15.62 1.18
CA LEU A 16 -2.70 -15.02 1.78
C LEU A 16 -1.80 -14.40 0.72
N LEU A 17 -1.43 -13.17 0.97
CA LEU A 17 -0.43 -12.41 0.23
C LEU A 17 0.87 -12.42 1.03
N LYS A 18 1.86 -13.18 0.57
CA LYS A 18 3.19 -13.21 1.20
C LYS A 18 4.00 -12.01 0.74
N VAL A 19 4.01 -10.98 1.57
CA VAL A 19 4.76 -9.76 1.29
C VAL A 19 6.19 -9.93 1.76
N ARG A 20 7.13 -9.73 0.85
CA ARG A 20 8.56 -9.69 1.15
C ARG A 20 9.18 -8.52 0.41
N TYR A 21 10.05 -7.74 1.04
CA TYR A 21 10.79 -6.68 0.39
C TYR A 21 12.18 -6.52 1.01
N VAL A 22 13.09 -5.97 0.22
CA VAL A 22 14.44 -5.57 0.67
C VAL A 22 14.49 -4.05 0.67
N THR A 23 15.02 -3.48 1.74
CA THR A 23 15.20 -2.05 1.89
C THR A 23 16.62 -1.68 2.27
N GLU A 24 17.12 -0.59 1.69
CA GLU A 24 18.48 -0.06 1.93
C GLU A 24 18.48 1.09 2.95
N GLY A 25 17.32 1.42 3.53
CA GLY A 25 17.19 2.53 4.47
C GLY A 25 15.76 2.73 4.93
N ALA A 26 15.50 3.87 5.54
CA ALA A 26 14.18 4.27 6.04
C ALA A 26 14.01 5.79 5.95
N TYR A 27 12.75 6.23 6.08
CA TYR A 27 12.43 7.56 6.59
C TYR A 27 12.44 7.46 8.11
N ASP A 28 13.53 7.89 8.74
CA ASP A 28 13.63 7.96 10.19
C ASP A 28 12.71 9.06 10.72
N VAL A 29 11.92 8.75 11.72
CA VAL A 29 10.99 9.69 12.33
C VAL A 29 11.57 10.15 13.64
N VAL A 30 11.93 11.42 13.70
CA VAL A 30 12.44 12.06 14.91
C VAL A 30 11.32 12.85 15.56
N VAL A 31 11.01 12.53 16.79
CA VAL A 31 10.04 13.27 17.61
C VAL A 31 10.76 14.41 18.31
N ALA A 32 10.26 15.62 18.12
CA ALA A 32 10.75 16.84 18.77
C ALA A 32 9.61 17.56 19.50
N ASP A 33 9.91 18.53 20.34
CA ASP A 33 8.92 19.25 21.14
C ASP A 33 7.88 19.99 20.25
N ASP A 34 8.27 20.39 19.04
CA ASP A 34 7.46 21.15 18.09
C ASP A 34 6.85 20.29 16.97
N GLY A 35 7.07 18.96 16.97
CA GLY A 35 6.48 18.07 15.97
C GLY A 35 7.35 16.89 15.57
N PHE A 36 7.17 16.46 14.32
CA PHE A 36 7.88 15.33 13.74
C PHE A 36 8.76 15.80 12.58
N HIS A 37 9.97 15.27 12.54
CA HIS A 37 10.89 15.47 11.44
C HIS A 37 11.16 14.14 10.75
N PHE A 38 11.27 14.18 9.41
CA PHE A 38 11.64 13.03 8.60
C PHE A 38 13.06 13.17 8.13
N GLU A 39 13.89 12.21 8.43
CA GLU A 39 15.23 12.12 7.93
C GLU A 39 15.37 10.82 7.11
N ARG A 40 15.83 10.94 5.86
CA ARG A 40 16.13 9.75 5.07
C ARG A 40 17.50 9.22 5.44
N ILE A 41 17.54 8.02 6.00
CA ILE A 41 18.77 7.34 6.38
C ILE A 41 19.02 6.14 5.46
N THR A 42 20.29 5.77 5.34
CA THR A 42 20.75 4.57 4.64
C THR A 42 21.30 3.58 5.66
N PHE A 43 20.92 2.33 5.53
CA PHE A 43 21.44 1.27 6.40
C PHE A 43 22.82 0.82 5.96
N ALA A 44 23.65 0.36 6.93
CA ALA A 44 24.96 -0.20 6.63
C ALA A 44 24.88 -1.45 5.74
N GLN A 45 23.80 -2.21 5.88
CA GLN A 45 23.47 -3.36 5.03
C GLN A 45 21.96 -3.36 4.76
N PRO A 46 21.53 -3.81 3.57
CA PRO A 46 20.10 -3.97 3.26
C PRO A 46 19.41 -4.89 4.26
N LEU A 47 18.17 -4.57 4.61
CA LEU A 47 17.32 -5.39 5.46
C LEU A 47 16.22 -6.06 4.63
N GLU A 48 16.01 -7.33 4.89
CA GLU A 48 14.86 -8.06 4.37
C GLU A 48 13.72 -7.98 5.39
N LYS A 49 12.52 -7.68 4.91
CA LYS A 49 11.28 -7.65 5.67
C LYS A 49 10.26 -8.56 5.03
N SER A 50 9.48 -9.25 5.86
CA SER A 50 8.38 -10.11 5.39
C SER A 50 7.23 -10.09 6.38
N PHE A 51 6.02 -10.15 5.84
CA PHE A 51 4.79 -10.34 6.59
C PHE A 51 3.73 -10.95 5.66
N ASP A 52 2.70 -11.53 6.26
CA ASP A 52 1.56 -12.05 5.52
C ASP A 52 0.38 -11.11 5.72
N ASP A 53 -0.39 -10.89 4.65
CA ASP A 53 -1.68 -10.22 4.69
C ASP A 53 -2.71 -11.07 3.96
N ALA A 54 -3.98 -10.75 4.09
CA ALA A 54 -5.05 -11.53 3.49
C ALA A 54 -6.06 -10.64 2.77
N LEU A 55 -6.51 -11.10 1.59
CA LEU A 55 -7.56 -10.41 0.85
C LEU A 55 -8.93 -10.54 1.53
N PHE A 56 -9.76 -9.52 1.35
CA PHE A 56 -11.15 -9.44 1.80
C PHE A 56 -11.32 -9.59 3.32
N ALA A 57 -10.47 -8.86 4.09
CA ALA A 57 -10.63 -8.74 5.52
C ALA A 57 -12.03 -8.23 5.91
N ASP A 58 -12.58 -8.72 7.03
CA ASP A 58 -13.98 -8.46 7.40
C ASP A 58 -14.28 -7.01 7.79
N TRP A 59 -13.26 -6.22 8.08
CA TRP A 59 -13.40 -4.79 8.41
C TRP A 59 -13.49 -3.88 7.17
N LEU A 60 -13.26 -4.39 5.95
CA LEU A 60 -13.33 -3.60 4.72
C LEU A 60 -14.79 -3.38 4.28
N GLU A 61 -15.14 -2.13 4.00
CA GLU A 61 -16.45 -1.74 3.49
C GLU A 61 -16.51 -1.90 1.96
N ASN A 62 -17.29 -2.86 1.45
CA ASN A 62 -17.47 -3.07 0.02
C ASN A 62 -16.15 -3.06 -0.78
N PRO A 63 -15.20 -3.94 -0.45
CA PRO A 63 -13.87 -3.91 -1.04
C PRO A 63 -13.90 -4.23 -2.54
N ILE A 64 -13.05 -3.52 -3.28
CA ILE A 64 -12.70 -3.83 -4.67
C ILE A 64 -11.33 -4.50 -4.63
N ALA A 65 -11.20 -5.67 -5.26
CA ALA A 65 -9.92 -6.33 -5.45
C ALA A 65 -9.69 -6.66 -6.92
N ILE A 66 -8.47 -6.44 -7.40
CA ILE A 66 -8.04 -6.72 -8.78
C ILE A 66 -6.78 -7.58 -8.72
N GLY A 67 -6.83 -8.71 -9.43
CA GLY A 67 -5.68 -9.61 -9.60
C GLY A 67 -5.03 -9.45 -10.97
N CYS A 68 -3.73 -9.68 -11.01
CA CYS A 68 -2.95 -9.86 -12.22
C CYS A 68 -2.53 -11.32 -12.31
N PHE A 69 -2.81 -11.96 -13.44
CA PHE A 69 -2.51 -13.37 -13.69
C PHE A 69 -1.50 -13.53 -14.81
N ALA A 70 -0.52 -14.40 -14.61
CA ALA A 70 0.40 -14.86 -15.64
C ALA A 70 0.36 -16.39 -15.69
N ASN A 71 0.13 -16.95 -16.88
CA ASN A 71 -0.01 -18.40 -17.10
C ASN A 71 -1.05 -19.07 -16.16
N GLY A 72 -2.10 -18.34 -15.78
CA GLY A 72 -3.16 -18.82 -14.90
C GLY A 72 -2.87 -18.69 -13.40
N GLU A 73 -1.67 -18.24 -13.00
CA GLU A 73 -1.28 -18.02 -11.61
C GLU A 73 -1.43 -16.54 -11.22
N LEU A 74 -1.88 -16.27 -10.00
CA LEU A 74 -1.98 -14.92 -9.44
C LEU A 74 -0.56 -14.41 -9.13
N VAL A 75 -0.12 -13.38 -9.84
CA VAL A 75 1.23 -12.79 -9.73
C VAL A 75 1.21 -11.36 -9.21
N GLY A 76 0.04 -10.81 -8.98
CA GLY A 76 -0.13 -9.50 -8.35
C GLY A 76 -1.58 -9.29 -7.93
N ALA A 77 -1.77 -8.56 -6.85
CA ALA A 77 -3.10 -8.21 -6.35
C ALA A 77 -3.09 -6.81 -5.73
N ILE A 78 -4.20 -6.12 -5.87
CA ILE A 78 -4.49 -4.87 -5.18
C ILE A 78 -5.91 -4.92 -4.64
N GLU A 79 -6.09 -4.36 -3.45
CA GLU A 79 -7.38 -4.26 -2.78
C GLU A 79 -7.53 -2.92 -2.10
N GLY A 80 -8.75 -2.44 -2.06
CA GLY A 80 -9.10 -1.25 -1.31
C GLY A 80 -10.59 -1.13 -1.10
N SER A 81 -11.00 -0.22 -0.24
CA SER A 81 -12.39 0.02 0.10
C SER A 81 -12.68 1.49 0.34
N ILE A 82 -13.94 1.87 0.19
CA ILE A 82 -14.39 3.22 0.56
C ILE A 82 -14.46 3.33 2.09
N GLU A 83 -13.96 4.44 2.64
CA GLU A 83 -14.20 4.85 4.02
C GLU A 83 -15.31 5.90 4.00
N SER A 84 -16.56 5.45 4.16
CA SER A 84 -17.76 6.24 3.91
C SER A 84 -17.87 7.50 4.76
N TRP A 85 -17.32 7.49 6.00
CA TRP A 85 -17.45 8.60 6.95
C TRP A 85 -16.74 9.89 6.49
N HIS A 86 -15.72 9.80 5.62
CA HIS A 86 -15.01 10.97 5.07
C HIS A 86 -14.75 10.90 3.57
N ASN A 87 -15.36 9.92 2.89
CA ASN A 87 -15.31 9.74 1.44
C ASN A 87 -13.90 9.66 0.85
N LEU A 88 -13.00 8.93 1.51
CA LEU A 88 -11.71 8.53 0.97
C LEU A 88 -11.72 7.06 0.59
N PHE A 89 -10.99 6.70 -0.46
CA PHE A 89 -10.78 5.31 -0.82
C PHE A 89 -9.43 4.85 -0.29
N ARG A 90 -9.45 3.89 0.64
CA ARG A 90 -8.24 3.32 1.23
C ARG A 90 -7.76 2.12 0.41
N ILE A 91 -6.53 2.19 -0.07
CA ILE A 91 -5.83 1.04 -0.64
C ILE A 91 -5.22 0.28 0.54
N SER A 92 -5.75 -0.92 0.82
CA SER A 92 -5.36 -1.74 1.96
C SER A 92 -4.25 -2.73 1.61
N ASN A 93 -4.29 -3.29 0.40
CA ASN A 93 -3.30 -4.28 -0.07
C ASN A 93 -2.77 -3.92 -1.45
N LEU A 94 -1.45 -4.01 -1.61
CA LEU A 94 -0.78 -4.04 -2.92
C LEU A 94 0.37 -5.05 -2.85
N TRP A 95 0.23 -6.12 -3.61
CA TRP A 95 1.21 -7.19 -3.68
C TRP A 95 1.56 -7.52 -5.13
N VAL A 96 2.85 -7.76 -5.37
CA VAL A 96 3.38 -8.28 -6.64
C VAL A 96 4.42 -9.34 -6.31
N ASP A 97 4.27 -10.52 -6.91
CA ASP A 97 5.24 -11.61 -6.79
C ASP A 97 6.64 -11.14 -7.18
N GLU A 98 7.66 -11.61 -6.47
CA GLU A 98 9.03 -11.12 -6.61
C GLU A 98 9.56 -11.25 -8.04
N LEU A 99 9.24 -12.35 -8.73
CA LEU A 99 9.67 -12.61 -10.11
C LEU A 99 9.03 -11.66 -11.13
N PHE A 100 7.94 -11.01 -10.76
CA PHE A 100 7.18 -10.11 -11.64
C PHE A 100 7.35 -8.62 -11.28
N ARG A 101 8.16 -8.30 -10.27
CA ARG A 101 8.46 -6.91 -9.88
C ARG A 101 9.28 -6.19 -10.93
N ARG A 102 9.32 -4.84 -10.83
CA ARG A 102 10.07 -3.93 -11.72
C ARG A 102 9.62 -3.96 -13.19
N GLN A 103 8.46 -4.57 -13.46
CA GLN A 103 7.82 -4.65 -14.78
C GLN A 103 6.61 -3.71 -14.93
N GLY A 104 6.40 -2.80 -13.95
CA GLY A 104 5.29 -1.85 -13.97
C GLY A 104 3.96 -2.37 -13.41
N LEU A 105 3.88 -3.65 -12.99
CA LEU A 105 2.63 -4.27 -12.53
C LEU A 105 2.00 -3.53 -11.33
N GLY A 106 2.81 -3.11 -10.35
CA GLY A 106 2.29 -2.36 -9.21
C GLY A 106 1.63 -1.05 -9.61
N SER A 107 2.25 -0.29 -10.53
CA SER A 107 1.66 0.95 -11.06
C SER A 107 0.37 0.69 -11.84
N GLU A 108 0.33 -0.37 -12.62
CA GLU A 108 -0.86 -0.73 -13.42
C GLU A 108 -2.02 -1.20 -12.53
N LEU A 109 -1.74 -1.99 -11.49
CA LEU A 109 -2.74 -2.38 -10.49
C LEU A 109 -3.32 -1.14 -9.79
N MET A 110 -2.48 -0.21 -9.33
CA MET A 110 -2.93 1.03 -8.71
C MET A 110 -3.83 1.85 -9.64
N ARG A 111 -3.39 2.07 -10.88
CA ARG A 111 -4.17 2.81 -11.87
C ARG A 111 -5.56 2.21 -12.09
N ARG A 112 -5.63 0.88 -12.25
CA ARG A 112 -6.91 0.16 -12.44
C ARG A 112 -7.83 0.25 -11.23
N LEU A 113 -7.28 0.11 -10.04
CA LEU A 113 -8.07 0.25 -8.81
C LEU A 113 -8.59 1.68 -8.64
N GLU A 114 -7.73 2.68 -8.85
CA GLU A 114 -8.13 4.10 -8.77
C GLU A 114 -9.24 4.44 -9.77
N GLU A 115 -9.11 4.03 -11.03
CA GLU A 115 -10.12 4.25 -12.07
C GLU A 115 -11.46 3.60 -11.69
N ARG A 116 -11.41 2.38 -11.18
CA ARG A 116 -12.61 1.66 -10.77
C ARG A 116 -13.25 2.28 -9.53
N ALA A 117 -12.47 2.65 -8.54
CA ALA A 117 -12.96 3.31 -7.33
C ALA A 117 -13.65 4.66 -7.66
N VAL A 118 -13.07 5.43 -8.59
CA VAL A 118 -13.70 6.68 -9.07
C VAL A 118 -15.04 6.39 -9.73
N ALA A 119 -15.12 5.38 -10.59
CA ALA A 119 -16.35 5.03 -11.31
C ALA A 119 -17.45 4.49 -10.38
N GLU A 120 -17.10 3.72 -9.35
CA GLU A 120 -18.08 3.07 -8.47
C GLU A 120 -18.47 3.92 -7.25
N HIS A 121 -17.54 4.70 -6.69
CA HIS A 121 -17.72 5.41 -5.41
C HIS A 121 -17.57 6.92 -5.48
N GLY A 122 -16.85 7.46 -6.49
CA GLY A 122 -16.56 8.90 -6.58
C GLY A 122 -15.86 9.46 -5.33
N PRO A 123 -14.77 8.84 -4.84
CA PRO A 123 -14.09 9.32 -3.64
C PRO A 123 -13.46 10.70 -3.89
N ARG A 124 -13.28 11.50 -2.84
CA ARG A 124 -12.56 12.79 -2.94
C ARG A 124 -11.04 12.64 -3.02
N GLY A 125 -10.53 11.43 -2.75
CA GLY A 125 -9.10 11.13 -2.78
C GLY A 125 -8.83 9.69 -2.38
N PHE A 126 -7.56 9.32 -2.46
CA PHE A 126 -7.03 8.02 -2.09
C PHE A 126 -6.08 8.14 -0.91
N VAL A 127 -6.09 7.15 -0.04
CA VAL A 127 -5.15 7.01 1.07
C VAL A 127 -4.59 5.60 1.13
N LEU A 128 -3.40 5.47 1.64
CA LEU A 128 -2.74 4.19 1.90
C LEU A 128 -1.71 4.36 3.01
N GLU A 129 -1.25 3.26 3.54
CA GLU A 129 -0.22 3.26 4.58
C GLU A 129 0.91 2.29 4.26
N THR A 130 2.06 2.53 4.87
CA THR A 130 3.22 1.63 4.79
C THR A 130 4.20 1.91 5.92
N GLN A 131 5.08 0.95 6.20
CA GLN A 131 6.17 1.14 7.16
C GLN A 131 7.20 2.17 6.63
N SER A 132 7.75 2.98 7.52
CA SER A 132 8.74 4.00 7.18
C SER A 132 10.02 3.43 6.55
N CYS A 133 10.33 2.17 6.78
CA CYS A 133 11.41 1.45 6.12
C CYS A 133 11.04 0.83 4.76
N ASN A 134 9.78 0.84 4.34
CA ASN A 134 9.39 0.27 3.05
C ASN A 134 9.68 1.25 1.90
N LEU A 135 10.95 1.57 1.69
CA LEU A 135 11.39 2.51 0.65
C LEU A 135 10.88 2.14 -0.77
N PRO A 136 10.87 0.85 -1.18
CA PRO A 136 10.33 0.47 -2.49
C PRO A 136 8.86 0.85 -2.68
N ALA A 137 8.01 0.62 -1.67
CA ALA A 137 6.60 0.98 -1.73
C ALA A 137 6.42 2.51 -1.71
N ILE A 138 7.13 3.22 -0.83
CA ILE A 138 7.08 4.68 -0.75
C ILE A 138 7.49 5.31 -2.09
N ALA A 139 8.53 4.78 -2.75
CA ALA A 139 8.98 5.27 -4.06
C ALA A 139 7.89 5.06 -5.14
N LEU A 140 7.22 3.90 -5.14
CA LEU A 140 6.09 3.63 -6.03
C LEU A 140 4.94 4.61 -5.78
N TYR A 141 4.52 4.79 -4.53
CA TYR A 141 3.41 5.66 -4.19
C TYR A 141 3.68 7.13 -4.56
N LYS A 142 4.88 7.63 -4.28
CA LYS A 142 5.29 8.97 -4.72
C LYS A 142 5.26 9.12 -6.24
N LYS A 143 5.74 8.10 -6.99
CA LYS A 143 5.64 8.08 -8.46
C LYS A 143 4.19 8.12 -8.95
N MET A 144 3.25 7.53 -8.19
CA MET A 144 1.81 7.54 -8.49
C MET A 144 1.10 8.84 -8.04
N GLY A 145 1.84 9.82 -7.51
CA GLY A 145 1.31 11.13 -7.10
C GLY A 145 0.86 11.22 -5.65
N TYR A 146 1.18 10.24 -4.82
CA TYR A 146 0.88 10.29 -3.39
C TYR A 146 1.93 11.11 -2.64
N SER A 147 1.49 11.82 -1.61
CA SER A 147 2.32 12.59 -0.69
C SER A 147 2.06 12.15 0.75
N PHE A 148 3.03 12.33 1.63
CA PHE A 148 2.82 12.09 3.06
C PHE A 148 1.74 13.00 3.62
N ILE A 149 0.81 12.42 4.40
CA ILE A 149 -0.31 13.13 5.02
C ILE A 149 -0.40 12.90 6.53
N GLY A 150 0.26 11.86 7.05
CA GLY A 150 0.24 11.53 8.46
C GLY A 150 1.23 10.43 8.83
N LEU A 151 1.31 10.16 10.12
CA LEU A 151 2.07 9.07 10.69
C LEU A 151 1.46 8.60 12.01
N ASP A 152 1.77 7.37 12.41
CA ASP A 152 1.44 6.81 13.71
C ASP A 152 2.67 6.06 14.24
N THR A 153 3.15 6.46 15.40
CA THR A 153 4.37 5.91 16.03
C THR A 153 4.11 4.72 16.93
N LEU A 154 2.86 4.29 17.06
CA LEU A 154 2.40 3.17 17.91
C LEU A 154 1.51 2.20 17.14
N ALA A 155 1.62 2.17 15.82
CA ALA A 155 0.72 1.41 14.96
C ALA A 155 0.93 -0.10 15.06
N TYR A 156 2.17 -0.55 15.20
CA TYR A 156 2.54 -1.96 15.20
C TYR A 156 3.06 -2.43 16.56
N THR A 157 3.93 -1.63 17.18
CA THR A 157 4.53 -1.92 18.49
C THR A 157 4.82 -0.62 19.25
N ASN A 158 5.24 -0.72 20.51
CA ASN A 158 5.74 0.43 21.26
C ASN A 158 7.17 0.87 20.85
N GLU A 159 7.77 0.16 19.92
CA GLU A 159 9.18 0.35 19.48
C GLU A 159 9.24 0.73 17.98
N ASP A 160 8.14 1.23 17.40
CA ASP A 160 8.07 1.51 15.96
C ASP A 160 9.14 2.51 15.50
N ILE A 161 9.47 3.51 16.33
CA ILE A 161 10.51 4.49 16.04
C ILE A 161 11.89 3.83 16.03
N GLU A 162 12.24 3.09 17.08
CA GLU A 162 13.53 2.43 17.24
C GLU A 162 13.76 1.38 16.15
N ARG A 163 12.68 0.69 15.77
CA ARG A 163 12.67 -0.32 14.70
C ARG A 163 12.60 0.26 13.30
N ARG A 164 12.34 1.57 13.19
CA ARG A 164 12.10 2.28 11.91
C ARG A 164 10.95 1.68 11.11
N GLU A 165 9.93 1.29 11.83
CA GLU A 165 8.70 0.71 11.29
C GLU A 165 7.48 1.60 11.52
N VAL A 166 7.69 2.90 11.77
CA VAL A 166 6.60 3.86 11.94
C VAL A 166 5.63 3.77 10.76
N ARG A 167 4.34 3.69 11.04
CA ARG A 167 3.32 3.74 10.01
C ARG A 167 3.27 5.14 9.40
N LEU A 168 3.55 5.24 8.11
CA LEU A 168 3.40 6.45 7.34
C LEU A 168 2.12 6.37 6.52
N GLU A 169 1.33 7.42 6.55
CA GLU A 169 0.16 7.57 5.69
C GLU A 169 0.49 8.46 4.50
N LEU A 170 0.08 8.03 3.32
CA LEU A 170 0.21 8.81 2.10
C LEU A 170 -1.18 8.99 1.48
N GLY A 171 -1.40 10.16 0.90
CA GLY A 171 -2.67 10.51 0.25
C GLY A 171 -2.47 11.17 -1.09
N LYS A 172 -3.52 11.09 -1.90
CA LYS A 172 -3.63 11.71 -3.23
C LYS A 172 -5.04 12.25 -3.38
N THR A 173 -5.18 13.54 -3.59
CA THR A 173 -6.48 14.17 -3.88
C THR A 173 -6.88 13.93 -5.32
N ILE A 174 -8.19 13.86 -5.55
CA ILE A 174 -8.76 13.92 -6.89
C ILE A 174 -9.21 15.36 -7.11
N ASP A 175 -8.62 16.04 -8.09
CA ASP A 175 -9.06 17.39 -8.44
C ASP A 175 -10.53 17.36 -8.83
N SER A 176 -11.34 18.14 -8.12
CA SER A 176 -12.73 18.37 -8.49
C SER A 176 -12.73 19.11 -9.83
N ARG A 177 -13.13 18.43 -10.89
CA ARG A 177 -13.42 19.05 -12.17
C ARG A 177 -14.70 19.86 -12.10
#